data_f21d86a4f598418115333acc56e75669
#
_entry.id   f21d86a4f598418115333acc56e75669
#
_cell.length_a   1.000
_cell.length_b   1.000
_cell.length_c   1.000
_cell.angle_alpha   90.00
_cell.angle_beta   90.00
_cell.angle_gamma   90.00
#
_symmetry.space_group_name_H-M   'P 1'
#
loop_
_entity.id
_entity.type
_entity.pdbx_description
1 polymer ?
#
loop_
_entity_poly.entity_id
_entity_poly.type
_entity_poly.pdbx_seq_one_letter_code
_entity_poly.pdbx_strand_id
1 'polypeptide(L)'
;PIERYGFDAAILFSDILTIPDAMGMELDFVEGYGPKFNNPIDDKNDLLCVIETEIETKLDYVGSAVKLIRENLHKNTPLIGFAGSPWTLACYILGGGGSKDDFIQVRKWLYTQPDLLILLLERLTENIINYLTMQIKEGADAIMLFDSWGGLLSYLNFPIYSLHYLKKIITRLNQNFPTIPKIVFVKGGGVWLESIVQTDCSGIGIDWTVDLKSAKKIAGKNCAVQGNLDPAVLLGDRSFVRKEVKKLLDSLTEEER
;
A
#
# COMPACT_ATOMS: atom_id res chain seq x y z
N PRO A 1 -7.14 -19.45 7.59
CA PRO A 1 -6.30 -18.78 8.61
C PRO A 1 -7.14 -18.22 9.76
N ILE A 2 -8.24 -17.50 9.50
CA ILE A 2 -9.10 -16.90 10.53
C ILE A 2 -9.59 -17.94 11.53
N GLU A 3 -10.27 -19.00 11.08
CA GLU A 3 -10.78 -20.08 11.95
C GLU A 3 -9.66 -20.79 12.72
N ARG A 4 -8.51 -21.01 12.07
CA ARG A 4 -7.39 -21.74 12.68
C ARG A 4 -6.66 -20.94 13.74
N TYR A 5 -6.49 -19.63 13.57
CA TYR A 5 -5.63 -18.79 14.40
C TYR A 5 -6.40 -17.72 15.17
N GLY A 6 -7.68 -17.50 14.88
CA GLY A 6 -8.50 -16.50 15.55
C GLY A 6 -8.01 -15.08 15.31
N PHE A 7 -7.61 -14.74 14.08
CA PHE A 7 -7.16 -13.39 13.77
C PHE A 7 -8.30 -12.37 13.90
N ASP A 8 -7.94 -11.16 14.35
CA ASP A 8 -8.88 -10.07 14.60
C ASP A 8 -9.40 -9.43 13.31
N ALA A 9 -8.72 -9.58 12.18
CA ALA A 9 -9.12 -9.06 10.87
C ALA A 9 -8.70 -10.00 9.74
N ALA A 10 -9.39 -9.90 8.61
CA ALA A 10 -9.02 -10.51 7.35
C ALA A 10 -8.59 -9.43 6.35
N ILE A 11 -7.67 -9.76 5.45
CA ILE A 11 -7.34 -8.94 4.30
C ILE A 11 -7.58 -9.72 3.02
N LEU A 12 -8.28 -9.12 2.06
CA LEU A 12 -8.39 -9.70 0.74
C LEU A 12 -7.03 -9.59 0.06
N PHE A 13 -6.42 -10.73 -0.28
CA PHE A 13 -5.25 -10.70 -1.15
C PHE A 13 -5.70 -10.62 -2.62
N SER A 14 -5.30 -9.53 -3.27
CA SER A 14 -5.26 -9.35 -4.71
C SER A 14 -3.89 -8.80 -5.07
N ASP A 15 -3.39 -9.01 -6.29
CA ASP A 15 -2.10 -8.42 -6.66
C ASP A 15 -2.22 -6.90 -6.75
N ILE A 16 -1.23 -6.15 -6.22
CA ILE A 16 -1.20 -4.68 -6.35
C ILE A 16 -1.09 -4.23 -7.81
N LEU A 17 -0.61 -5.10 -8.69
CA LEU A 17 -0.43 -4.83 -10.11
C LEU A 17 -1.71 -5.05 -10.95
N THR A 18 -2.84 -5.41 -10.32
CA THR A 18 -4.14 -5.49 -11.01
C THR A 18 -4.56 -4.15 -11.63
N ILE A 19 -4.20 -3.03 -11.01
CA ILE A 19 -4.48 -1.69 -11.57
C ILE A 19 -3.68 -1.45 -12.85
N PRO A 20 -2.34 -1.59 -12.88
CA PRO A 20 -1.56 -1.51 -14.12
C PRO A 20 -2.02 -2.49 -15.21
N ASP A 21 -2.35 -3.73 -14.84
CA ASP A 21 -2.87 -4.71 -15.78
C ASP A 21 -4.19 -4.25 -16.43
N ALA A 22 -5.14 -3.79 -15.60
CA ALA A 22 -6.39 -3.21 -16.08
C ALA A 22 -6.18 -1.96 -16.95
N MET A 23 -5.10 -1.21 -16.73
CA MET A 23 -4.69 -0.08 -17.58
C MET A 23 -4.15 -0.51 -18.96
N GLY A 24 -4.00 -1.81 -19.21
CA GLY A 24 -3.60 -2.36 -20.50
C GLY A 24 -2.12 -2.74 -20.64
N MET A 25 -1.42 -2.84 -19.49
CA MET A 25 0.01 -3.19 -19.51
C MET A 25 0.28 -4.68 -19.68
N GLU A 26 -0.76 -5.52 -19.65
CA GLU A 26 -0.66 -6.99 -19.83
C GLU A 26 0.35 -7.63 -18.90
N LEU A 27 -0.09 -7.92 -17.67
CA LEU A 27 0.73 -8.51 -16.62
C LEU A 27 0.86 -10.03 -16.82
N ASP A 28 2.09 -10.51 -16.89
CA ASP A 28 2.45 -11.92 -16.84
C ASP A 28 3.29 -12.24 -15.62
N PHE A 29 3.23 -13.50 -15.17
CA PHE A 29 4.09 -14.04 -14.12
C PHE A 29 5.07 -15.06 -14.72
N VAL A 30 6.35 -14.68 -14.75
CA VAL A 30 7.41 -15.52 -15.30
C VAL A 30 8.11 -16.28 -14.17
N GLU A 31 8.19 -17.60 -14.27
CA GLU A 31 8.85 -18.43 -13.27
C GLU A 31 10.30 -18.01 -13.05
N GLY A 32 10.68 -17.80 -11.78
CA GLY A 32 12.01 -17.34 -11.38
C GLY A 32 12.26 -15.83 -11.64
N TYR A 33 11.33 -15.12 -12.24
CA TYR A 33 11.44 -13.68 -12.55
C TYR A 33 10.44 -12.84 -11.74
N GLY A 34 9.22 -13.37 -11.51
CA GLY A 34 8.12 -12.65 -10.90
C GLY A 34 7.25 -11.93 -11.93
N PRO A 35 6.58 -10.82 -11.55
CA PRO A 35 5.71 -10.07 -12.44
C PRO A 35 6.51 -9.42 -13.57
N LYS A 36 5.91 -9.39 -14.77
CA LYS A 36 6.45 -8.74 -15.97
C LYS A 36 5.31 -8.10 -16.75
N PHE A 37 5.51 -6.86 -17.19
CA PHE A 37 4.60 -6.21 -18.12
C PHE A 37 5.06 -6.44 -19.56
N ASN A 38 4.11 -6.87 -20.44
CA ASN A 38 4.37 -7.08 -21.85
C ASN A 38 4.34 -5.76 -22.64
N ASN A 39 3.58 -4.77 -22.15
CA ASN A 39 3.48 -3.43 -22.72
C ASN A 39 4.11 -2.40 -21.76
N PRO A 40 5.45 -2.32 -21.66
CA PRO A 40 6.11 -1.36 -20.79
C PRO A 40 5.89 0.08 -21.29
N ILE A 41 6.03 1.05 -20.41
CA ILE A 41 6.03 2.48 -20.78
C ILE A 41 7.48 2.92 -21.00
N ASP A 42 7.84 3.15 -22.25
CA ASP A 42 9.16 3.61 -22.62
C ASP A 42 9.18 5.11 -23.00
N ASP A 43 8.08 5.62 -23.49
CA ASP A 43 7.96 7.01 -23.91
C ASP A 43 6.62 7.67 -23.53
N LYS A 44 6.44 8.92 -24.00
CA LYS A 44 5.23 9.71 -23.76
C LYS A 44 3.99 9.12 -24.42
N ASN A 45 4.11 8.49 -25.57
CA ASN A 45 2.95 7.98 -26.30
C ASN A 45 2.40 6.73 -25.59
N ASP A 46 3.28 5.84 -25.16
CA ASP A 46 2.90 4.68 -24.35
C ASP A 46 2.17 5.13 -23.09
N LEU A 47 2.71 6.15 -22.39
CA LEU A 47 2.09 6.71 -21.20
C LEU A 47 0.69 7.27 -21.49
N LEU A 48 0.48 8.00 -22.60
CA LEU A 48 -0.82 8.55 -22.94
C LEU A 48 -1.85 7.44 -23.22
N CYS A 49 -1.47 6.37 -23.92
CA CYS A 49 -2.34 5.22 -24.14
C CYS A 49 -2.83 4.58 -22.83
N VAL A 50 -1.93 4.40 -21.86
CA VAL A 50 -2.23 3.82 -20.54
C VAL A 50 -3.12 4.75 -19.71
N ILE A 51 -2.90 6.06 -19.76
CA ILE A 51 -3.66 7.05 -19.00
C ILE A 51 -5.13 7.10 -19.43
N GLU A 52 -5.43 6.92 -20.71
CA GLU A 52 -6.79 6.99 -21.27
C GLU A 52 -7.65 5.75 -20.95
N THR A 53 -7.05 4.67 -20.45
CA THR A 53 -7.78 3.41 -20.18
C THR A 53 -8.66 3.52 -18.93
N GLU A 54 -9.96 3.22 -19.09
CA GLU A 54 -10.89 3.05 -17.97
C GLU A 54 -10.74 1.65 -17.36
N ILE A 55 -10.59 1.58 -16.02
CA ILE A 55 -10.27 0.34 -15.33
C ILE A 55 -11.44 -0.27 -14.55
N GLU A 56 -12.49 0.49 -14.27
CA GLU A 56 -13.56 0.12 -13.36
C GLU A 56 -14.20 -1.22 -13.76
N THR A 57 -14.57 -1.34 -15.04
CA THR A 57 -15.20 -2.56 -15.57
C THR A 57 -14.26 -3.77 -15.51
N LYS A 58 -12.97 -3.55 -15.75
CA LYS A 58 -11.96 -4.63 -15.74
C LYS A 58 -11.65 -5.13 -14.34
N LEU A 59 -11.88 -4.33 -13.30
CA LEU A 59 -11.63 -4.68 -11.89
C LEU A 59 -12.89 -5.14 -11.13
N ASP A 60 -14.02 -5.29 -11.81
CA ASP A 60 -15.30 -5.72 -11.18
C ASP A 60 -15.19 -7.09 -10.50
N TYR A 61 -14.34 -7.98 -11.01
CA TYR A 61 -14.09 -9.29 -10.38
C TYR A 61 -13.50 -9.17 -8.97
N VAL A 62 -12.71 -8.12 -8.68
CA VAL A 62 -12.19 -7.86 -7.33
C VAL A 62 -13.31 -7.41 -6.41
N GLY A 63 -14.19 -6.51 -6.90
CA GLY A 63 -15.39 -6.11 -6.16
C GLY A 63 -16.27 -7.30 -5.80
N SER A 64 -16.53 -8.18 -6.77
CA SER A 64 -17.27 -9.42 -6.56
C SER A 64 -16.61 -10.34 -5.52
N ALA A 65 -15.28 -10.44 -5.52
CA ALA A 65 -14.54 -11.21 -4.52
C ALA A 65 -14.66 -10.59 -3.12
N VAL A 66 -14.54 -9.25 -2.98
CA VAL A 66 -14.75 -8.55 -1.70
C VAL A 66 -16.12 -8.86 -1.13
N LYS A 67 -17.17 -8.72 -1.94
CA LYS A 67 -18.56 -9.01 -1.57
C LYS A 67 -18.73 -10.44 -1.09
N LEU A 68 -18.26 -11.40 -1.87
CA LEU A 68 -18.35 -12.82 -1.53
C LEU A 68 -17.65 -13.15 -0.21
N ILE A 69 -16.45 -12.59 0.01
CA ILE A 69 -15.71 -12.78 1.25
C ILE A 69 -16.47 -12.14 2.42
N ARG A 70 -16.97 -10.92 2.27
CA ARG A 70 -17.71 -10.24 3.33
C ARG A 70 -18.96 -11.02 3.74
N GLU A 71 -19.70 -11.58 2.79
CA GLU A 71 -20.89 -12.39 3.04
C GLU A 71 -20.59 -13.70 3.81
N ASN A 72 -19.41 -14.27 3.61
CA ASN A 72 -19.00 -15.53 4.24
C ASN A 72 -18.12 -15.36 5.48
N LEU A 73 -17.60 -14.17 5.73
CA LEU A 73 -16.76 -13.88 6.89
C LEU A 73 -17.64 -13.58 8.11
N HIS A 74 -17.20 -14.05 9.30
CA HIS A 74 -17.91 -13.77 10.53
C HIS A 74 -18.09 -12.25 10.75
N LYS A 75 -19.25 -11.81 11.20
CA LYS A 75 -19.60 -10.38 11.33
C LYS A 75 -18.62 -9.57 12.19
N ASN A 76 -18.00 -10.20 13.19
CA ASN A 76 -17.05 -9.56 14.11
C ASN A 76 -15.61 -9.54 13.56
N THR A 77 -15.36 -10.12 12.38
CA THR A 77 -14.03 -10.09 11.75
C THR A 77 -14.08 -9.07 10.62
N PRO A 78 -13.47 -7.89 10.78
CA PRO A 78 -13.44 -6.88 9.73
C PRO A 78 -12.63 -7.35 8.53
N LEU A 79 -13.04 -6.93 7.34
CA LEU A 79 -12.36 -7.17 6.08
C LEU A 79 -11.60 -5.91 5.65
N ILE A 80 -10.30 -6.06 5.47
CA ILE A 80 -9.42 -4.99 4.98
C ILE A 80 -9.29 -5.11 3.47
N GLY A 81 -9.69 -4.08 2.74
CA GLY A 81 -9.34 -3.88 1.34
C GLY A 81 -7.99 -3.16 1.22
N PHE A 82 -7.32 -3.23 0.07
CA PHE A 82 -6.04 -2.58 -0.09
C PHE A 82 -5.70 -2.22 -1.54
N ALA A 83 -4.69 -1.36 -1.68
CA ALA A 83 -4.02 -1.06 -2.94
C ALA A 83 -2.55 -0.72 -2.73
N GLY A 84 -1.75 -0.85 -3.78
CA GLY A 84 -0.43 -0.22 -3.82
C GLY A 84 -0.55 1.30 -3.92
N SER A 85 0.43 2.04 -3.40
CA SER A 85 0.51 3.50 -3.57
C SER A 85 0.82 3.87 -5.03
N PRO A 86 0.51 5.10 -5.45
CA PRO A 86 0.88 5.57 -6.79
C PRO A 86 2.37 5.44 -7.10
N TRP A 87 3.24 5.80 -6.14
CA TRP A 87 4.68 5.65 -6.29
C TRP A 87 5.11 4.19 -6.42
N THR A 88 4.59 3.30 -5.57
CA THR A 88 4.89 1.87 -5.64
C THR A 88 4.46 1.28 -6.98
N LEU A 89 3.28 1.61 -7.48
CA LEU A 89 2.82 1.15 -8.80
C LEU A 89 3.69 1.71 -9.93
N ALA A 90 4.05 3.00 -9.88
CA ALA A 90 4.96 3.62 -10.86
C ALA A 90 6.33 2.93 -10.87
N CYS A 91 6.86 2.50 -9.71
CA CYS A 91 8.09 1.72 -9.64
C CYS A 91 8.00 0.44 -10.49
N TYR A 92 6.93 -0.33 -10.32
CA TYR A 92 6.73 -1.57 -11.09
C TYR A 92 6.49 -1.30 -12.57
N ILE A 93 5.67 -0.30 -12.91
CA ILE A 93 5.35 0.09 -14.28
C ILE A 93 6.62 0.44 -15.07
N LEU A 94 7.41 1.37 -14.55
CA LEU A 94 8.63 1.84 -15.21
C LEU A 94 9.82 0.89 -15.02
N GLY A 95 9.75 0.00 -14.03
CA GLY A 95 10.73 -1.06 -13.80
C GLY A 95 10.47 -2.34 -14.59
N GLY A 96 9.41 -2.38 -15.41
CA GLY A 96 9.07 -3.56 -16.21
C GLY A 96 8.54 -4.75 -15.40
N GLY A 97 8.04 -4.51 -14.17
CA GLY A 97 7.44 -5.52 -13.29
C GLY A 97 8.36 -6.06 -12.17
N GLY A 98 9.66 -6.03 -12.34
CA GLY A 98 10.62 -6.56 -11.35
C GLY A 98 11.36 -5.49 -10.56
N SER A 99 11.94 -5.88 -9.40
CA SER A 99 12.69 -4.98 -8.51
C SER A 99 14.22 -5.16 -8.59
N LYS A 100 14.73 -5.74 -9.67
CA LYS A 100 16.12 -6.21 -9.74
C LYS A 100 17.19 -5.13 -9.58
N ASP A 101 16.94 -3.90 -10.02
CA ASP A 101 17.90 -2.80 -10.04
C ASP A 101 17.44 -1.64 -9.15
N ASP A 102 16.78 -1.92 -8.01
CA ASP A 102 16.21 -0.89 -7.14
C ASP A 102 15.39 0.16 -7.91
N PHE A 103 14.71 -0.30 -8.97
CA PHE A 103 13.87 0.52 -9.83
C PHE A 103 14.60 1.75 -10.40
N ILE A 104 15.79 1.57 -10.92
CA ILE A 104 16.63 2.66 -11.43
C ILE A 104 15.91 3.50 -12.51
N GLN A 105 15.03 2.90 -13.31
CA GLN A 105 14.32 3.60 -14.37
C GLN A 105 13.34 4.66 -13.81
N VAL A 106 12.50 4.32 -12.83
CA VAL A 106 11.62 5.32 -12.20
C VAL A 106 12.43 6.39 -11.49
N ARG A 107 13.54 6.02 -10.84
CA ARG A 107 14.46 6.98 -10.21
C ARG A 107 15.13 7.91 -11.22
N LYS A 108 15.44 7.42 -12.43
CA LYS A 108 15.92 8.24 -13.54
C LYS A 108 14.85 9.25 -13.98
N TRP A 109 13.57 8.83 -14.08
CA TRP A 109 12.47 9.71 -14.48
C TRP A 109 12.26 10.87 -13.51
N LEU A 110 12.55 10.72 -12.22
CA LEU A 110 12.53 11.84 -11.26
C LEU A 110 13.30 13.07 -11.76
N TYR A 111 14.37 12.86 -12.51
CA TYR A 111 15.30 13.92 -12.94
C TYR A 111 15.27 14.21 -14.44
N THR A 112 14.85 13.24 -15.25
CA THR A 112 14.88 13.37 -16.71
C THR A 112 13.50 13.58 -17.34
N GLN A 113 12.43 13.14 -16.65
CA GLN A 113 11.05 13.16 -17.14
C GLN A 113 10.04 13.49 -16.03
N PRO A 114 10.30 14.52 -15.18
CA PRO A 114 9.48 14.77 -14.00
C PRO A 114 8.01 15.02 -14.34
N ASP A 115 7.71 15.73 -15.41
CA ASP A 115 6.34 16.04 -15.80
C ASP A 115 5.56 14.79 -16.23
N LEU A 116 6.20 13.85 -16.92
CA LEU A 116 5.58 12.59 -17.31
C LEU A 116 5.36 11.68 -16.10
N LEU A 117 6.29 11.67 -15.15
CA LEU A 117 6.14 10.94 -13.91
C LEU A 117 4.97 11.50 -13.08
N ILE A 118 4.85 12.81 -12.97
CA ILE A 118 3.73 13.47 -12.30
C ILE A 118 2.40 13.07 -12.95
N LEU A 119 2.33 13.10 -14.29
CA LEU A 119 1.14 12.71 -15.03
C LEU A 119 0.74 11.25 -14.75
N LEU A 120 1.71 10.32 -14.71
CA LEU A 120 1.48 8.93 -14.34
C LEU A 120 0.95 8.80 -12.91
N LEU A 121 1.60 9.47 -11.94
CA LEU A 121 1.21 9.43 -10.53
C LEU A 121 -0.19 10.00 -10.29
N GLU A 122 -0.56 11.07 -10.99
CA GLU A 122 -1.91 11.64 -10.94
C GLU A 122 -2.96 10.63 -11.44
N ARG A 123 -2.71 9.98 -12.59
CA ARG A 123 -3.63 8.97 -13.13
C ARG A 123 -3.75 7.74 -12.22
N LEU A 124 -2.62 7.24 -11.72
CA LEU A 124 -2.63 6.15 -10.75
C LEU A 124 -3.41 6.51 -9.48
N THR A 125 -3.29 7.76 -9.02
CA THR A 125 -4.04 8.25 -7.86
C THR A 125 -5.55 8.17 -8.07
N GLU A 126 -6.07 8.64 -9.20
CA GLU A 126 -7.50 8.57 -9.50
C GLU A 126 -7.97 7.10 -9.64
N ASN A 127 -7.20 6.26 -10.33
CA ASN A 127 -7.50 4.83 -10.45
C ASN A 127 -7.52 4.11 -9.09
N ILE A 128 -6.58 4.41 -8.21
CA ILE A 128 -6.53 3.86 -6.84
C ILE A 128 -7.74 4.33 -6.01
N ILE A 129 -8.12 5.61 -6.12
CA ILE A 129 -9.31 6.12 -5.42
C ILE A 129 -10.56 5.36 -5.88
N ASN A 130 -10.75 5.18 -7.18
CA ASN A 130 -11.88 4.45 -7.74
C ASN A 130 -11.87 2.97 -7.29
N TYR A 131 -10.71 2.32 -7.37
CA TYR A 131 -10.53 0.94 -6.94
C TYR A 131 -10.82 0.72 -5.45
N LEU A 132 -10.33 1.60 -4.58
CA LEU A 132 -10.62 1.53 -3.15
C LEU A 132 -12.06 1.89 -2.82
N THR A 133 -12.65 2.84 -3.55
CA THR A 133 -14.07 3.17 -3.44
C THR A 133 -14.95 1.98 -3.77
N MET A 134 -14.63 1.22 -4.82
CA MET A 134 -15.31 -0.03 -5.16
C MET A 134 -15.20 -1.04 -4.01
N GLN A 135 -14.00 -1.30 -3.48
CA GLN A 135 -13.82 -2.25 -2.38
C GLN A 135 -14.63 -1.86 -1.13
N ILE A 136 -14.70 -0.57 -0.79
CA ILE A 136 -15.53 -0.09 0.32
C ILE A 136 -17.01 -0.34 0.04
N LYS A 137 -17.49 -0.03 -1.15
CA LYS A 137 -18.91 -0.24 -1.53
C LYS A 137 -19.31 -1.71 -1.52
N GLU A 138 -18.38 -2.59 -1.86
CA GLU A 138 -18.59 -4.05 -1.84
C GLU A 138 -18.36 -4.69 -0.47
N GLY A 139 -18.05 -3.90 0.57
CA GLY A 139 -18.07 -4.33 1.96
C GLY A 139 -16.74 -4.42 2.68
N ALA A 140 -15.69 -3.78 2.19
CA ALA A 140 -14.46 -3.62 2.97
C ALA A 140 -14.71 -2.69 4.17
N ASP A 141 -14.36 -3.15 5.37
CA ASP A 141 -14.55 -2.43 6.64
C ASP A 141 -13.42 -1.45 6.94
N ALA A 142 -12.26 -1.63 6.32
CA ALA A 142 -11.10 -0.75 6.39
C ALA A 142 -10.30 -0.82 5.09
N ILE A 143 -9.45 0.17 4.85
CA ILE A 143 -8.59 0.23 3.66
C ILE A 143 -7.13 0.40 4.08
N MET A 144 -6.22 -0.28 3.37
CA MET A 144 -4.78 -0.15 3.57
C MET A 144 -4.07 0.21 2.27
N LEU A 145 -3.26 1.28 2.32
CA LEU A 145 -2.37 1.71 1.23
C LEU A 145 -0.95 1.25 1.52
N PHE A 146 -0.36 0.51 0.58
CA PHE A 146 1.01 0.01 0.68
C PHE A 146 1.95 0.81 -0.20
N ASP A 147 2.80 1.64 0.42
CA ASP A 147 3.94 2.27 -0.24
C ASP A 147 5.23 1.50 0.05
N SER A 148 5.33 0.32 -0.57
CA SER A 148 6.42 -0.61 -0.35
C SER A 148 7.78 -0.07 -0.82
N TRP A 149 7.80 0.96 -1.67
CA TRP A 149 9.00 1.54 -2.26
C TRP A 149 9.21 3.02 -1.93
N GLY A 150 8.41 3.58 -1.02
CA GLY A 150 8.54 4.97 -0.57
C GLY A 150 9.93 5.31 -0.03
N GLY A 151 10.55 4.37 0.69
CA GLY A 151 11.91 4.51 1.22
C GLY A 151 13.04 4.57 0.17
N LEU A 152 12.74 4.33 -1.13
CA LEU A 152 13.72 4.54 -2.21
C LEU A 152 13.86 6.02 -2.61
N LEU A 153 12.91 6.85 -2.21
CA LEU A 153 12.94 8.29 -2.46
C LEU A 153 13.92 8.99 -1.52
N SER A 154 14.58 10.02 -2.03
CA SER A 154 15.36 10.91 -1.16
C SER A 154 14.44 11.68 -0.22
N TYR A 155 15.01 12.22 0.85
CA TYR A 155 14.27 13.02 1.84
C TYR A 155 13.43 14.13 1.20
N LEU A 156 13.97 14.80 0.17
CA LEU A 156 13.30 15.90 -0.53
C LEU A 156 12.27 15.42 -1.57
N ASN A 157 12.46 14.24 -2.15
CA ASN A 157 11.57 13.73 -3.19
C ASN A 157 10.34 12.99 -2.63
N PHE A 158 10.43 12.39 -1.45
CA PHE A 158 9.32 11.69 -0.83
C PHE A 158 8.06 12.57 -0.67
N PRO A 159 8.15 13.82 -0.16
CA PRO A 159 6.99 14.70 -0.06
C PRO A 159 6.29 14.96 -1.40
N ILE A 160 7.07 15.02 -2.49
CA ILE A 160 6.59 15.38 -3.83
C ILE A 160 5.99 14.18 -4.56
N TYR A 161 6.68 13.03 -4.56
CA TYR A 161 6.36 11.90 -5.42
C TYR A 161 5.64 10.73 -4.71
N SER A 162 5.56 10.75 -3.38
CA SER A 162 4.79 9.77 -2.60
C SER A 162 3.77 10.43 -1.69
N LEU A 163 4.19 11.19 -0.68
CA LEU A 163 3.33 11.73 0.38
C LEU A 163 2.17 12.56 -0.16
N HIS A 164 2.42 13.41 -1.16
CA HIS A 164 1.40 14.24 -1.80
C HIS A 164 0.23 13.40 -2.31
N TYR A 165 0.51 12.30 -2.97
CA TYR A 165 -0.49 11.40 -3.55
C TYR A 165 -1.18 10.54 -2.50
N LEU A 166 -0.45 10.05 -1.49
CA LEU A 166 -1.05 9.38 -0.34
C LEU A 166 -2.06 10.28 0.35
N LYS A 167 -1.68 11.54 0.61
CA LYS A 167 -2.57 12.54 1.22
C LYS A 167 -3.80 12.82 0.35
N LYS A 168 -3.63 12.94 -0.98
CA LYS A 168 -4.74 13.14 -1.92
C LYS A 168 -5.75 11.99 -1.85
N ILE A 169 -5.29 10.74 -1.84
CA ILE A 169 -6.14 9.54 -1.70
C ILE A 169 -6.88 9.56 -0.36
N ILE A 170 -6.14 9.72 0.75
CA ILE A 170 -6.73 9.70 2.10
C ILE A 170 -7.77 10.81 2.24
N THR A 171 -7.47 12.03 1.79
CA THR A 171 -8.41 13.16 1.84
C THR A 171 -9.69 12.86 1.07
N ARG A 172 -9.60 12.33 -0.16
CA ARG A 172 -10.77 12.00 -0.97
C ARG A 172 -11.61 10.89 -0.33
N LEU A 173 -10.95 9.84 0.21
CA LEU A 173 -11.64 8.75 0.88
C LEU A 173 -12.24 9.18 2.23
N ASN A 174 -11.64 10.13 2.95
CA ASN A 174 -12.21 10.69 4.18
C ASN A 174 -13.47 11.52 3.89
N GLN A 175 -13.48 12.29 2.79
CA GLN A 175 -14.66 13.05 2.36
C GLN A 175 -15.83 12.13 2.00
N ASN A 176 -15.58 11.04 1.28
CA ASN A 176 -16.63 10.16 0.78
C ASN A 176 -17.06 9.09 1.79
N PHE A 177 -16.14 8.64 2.63
CA PHE A 177 -16.33 7.52 3.58
C PHE A 177 -15.67 7.85 4.93
N PRO A 178 -16.19 8.83 5.68
CA PRO A 178 -15.54 9.33 6.91
C PRO A 178 -15.43 8.28 8.03
N THR A 179 -16.28 7.28 8.03
CA THR A 179 -16.32 6.23 9.07
C THR A 179 -15.44 5.02 8.78
N ILE A 180 -14.98 4.86 7.53
CA ILE A 180 -14.10 3.75 7.15
C ILE A 180 -12.65 4.08 7.54
N PRO A 181 -11.96 3.29 8.36
CA PRO A 181 -10.56 3.50 8.69
C PRO A 181 -9.64 3.37 7.47
N LYS A 182 -8.63 4.24 7.37
CA LYS A 182 -7.59 4.22 6.34
C LYS A 182 -6.24 4.04 7.00
N ILE A 183 -5.51 3.01 6.59
CA ILE A 183 -4.19 2.67 7.09
C ILE A 183 -3.17 2.97 5.98
N VAL A 184 -2.07 3.63 6.32
CA VAL A 184 -0.96 3.90 5.38
C VAL A 184 0.28 3.17 5.87
N PHE A 185 0.88 2.35 5.01
CA PHE A 185 2.17 1.71 5.25
C PHE A 185 3.21 2.26 4.29
N VAL A 186 4.34 2.73 4.81
CA VAL A 186 5.49 3.16 4.01
C VAL A 186 6.73 2.41 4.49
N LYS A 187 7.24 1.49 3.67
CA LYS A 187 8.49 0.79 3.99
C LYS A 187 9.67 1.76 3.91
N GLY A 188 10.49 1.80 4.94
CA GLY A 188 11.57 2.78 5.07
C GLY A 188 11.09 4.21 5.38
N GLY A 189 9.81 4.38 5.74
CA GLY A 189 9.17 5.67 5.95
C GLY A 189 9.45 6.35 7.29
N GLY A 190 10.29 5.75 8.15
CA GLY A 190 10.51 6.22 9.52
C GLY A 190 10.92 7.69 9.65
N VAL A 191 11.73 8.19 8.72
CA VAL A 191 12.18 9.60 8.71
C VAL A 191 11.08 10.60 8.37
N TRP A 192 9.97 10.16 7.78
CA TRP A 192 8.81 10.99 7.41
C TRP A 192 7.56 10.66 8.23
N LEU A 193 7.71 9.92 9.32
CA LEU A 193 6.58 9.40 10.10
C LEU A 193 5.61 10.49 10.53
N GLU A 194 6.10 11.64 11.00
CA GLU A 194 5.27 12.80 11.36
C GLU A 194 4.43 13.30 10.17
N SER A 195 5.05 13.39 8.99
CA SER A 195 4.36 13.84 7.77
C SER A 195 3.32 12.82 7.30
N ILE A 196 3.59 11.51 7.49
CA ILE A 196 2.64 10.45 7.15
C ILE A 196 1.42 10.51 8.07
N VAL A 197 1.61 10.70 9.37
CA VAL A 197 0.50 10.90 10.34
C VAL A 197 -0.35 12.12 9.97
N GLN A 198 0.26 13.21 9.47
CA GLN A 198 -0.43 14.41 9.02
C GLN A 198 -1.25 14.24 7.72
N THR A 199 -1.28 13.05 7.13
CA THR A 199 -2.22 12.75 6.02
C THR A 199 -3.66 12.58 6.48
N ASP A 200 -3.92 12.56 7.79
CA ASP A 200 -5.22 12.29 8.41
C ASP A 200 -5.69 10.84 8.19
N CYS A 201 -4.73 9.90 8.17
CA CYS A 201 -5.00 8.47 8.19
C CYS A 201 -5.38 8.01 9.60
N SER A 202 -6.21 6.96 9.68
CA SER A 202 -6.66 6.37 10.94
C SER A 202 -5.59 5.48 11.59
N GLY A 203 -4.63 5.01 10.80
CA GLY A 203 -3.54 4.15 11.26
C GLY A 203 -2.34 4.20 10.35
N ILE A 204 -1.17 3.93 10.92
CA ILE A 204 0.10 3.81 10.21
C ILE A 204 0.68 2.42 10.42
N GLY A 205 1.07 1.78 9.32
CA GLY A 205 1.94 0.61 9.35
C GLY A 205 3.40 1.08 9.36
N ILE A 206 4.21 0.51 10.24
CA ILE A 206 5.64 0.79 10.34
C ILE A 206 6.44 -0.49 10.15
N ASP A 207 7.63 -0.37 9.59
CA ASP A 207 8.55 -1.49 9.48
C ASP A 207 9.50 -1.58 10.70
N TRP A 208 10.35 -2.58 10.69
CA TRP A 208 11.25 -2.92 11.79
C TRP A 208 12.40 -1.92 12.03
N THR A 209 12.56 -0.92 11.15
CA THR A 209 13.60 0.12 11.28
C THR A 209 13.18 1.25 12.22
N VAL A 210 11.91 1.27 12.63
CA VAL A 210 11.32 2.31 13.48
C VAL A 210 11.14 1.79 14.90
N ASP A 211 11.48 2.59 15.91
CA ASP A 211 11.14 2.28 17.30
C ASP A 211 9.64 2.43 17.53
N LEU A 212 8.97 1.33 17.96
CA LEU A 212 7.52 1.27 18.14
C LEU A 212 7.00 2.31 19.14
N LYS A 213 7.73 2.53 20.24
CA LYS A 213 7.34 3.50 21.27
C LYS A 213 7.42 4.94 20.74
N SER A 214 8.47 5.26 19.99
CA SER A 214 8.62 6.55 19.34
C SER A 214 7.53 6.78 18.29
N ALA A 215 7.22 5.75 17.48
CA ALA A 215 6.14 5.80 16.51
C ALA A 215 4.78 6.07 17.18
N LYS A 216 4.48 5.37 18.29
CA LYS A 216 3.24 5.57 19.05
C LYS A 216 3.12 7.00 19.60
N LYS A 217 4.24 7.56 20.08
CA LYS A 217 4.28 8.96 20.55
C LYS A 217 3.98 9.95 19.42
N ILE A 218 4.55 9.73 18.23
CA ILE A 218 4.33 10.58 17.05
C ILE A 218 2.88 10.44 16.54
N ALA A 219 2.35 9.22 16.48
CA ALA A 219 0.99 8.94 16.06
C ALA A 219 -0.06 9.57 16.99
N GLY A 220 0.27 9.72 18.27
CA GLY A 220 -0.65 10.28 19.26
C GLY A 220 -1.86 9.38 19.53
N LYS A 221 -2.97 10.00 19.94
CA LYS A 221 -4.20 9.26 20.31
C LYS A 221 -5.13 8.99 19.12
N ASN A 222 -4.98 9.72 18.02
CA ASN A 222 -5.93 9.70 16.91
C ASN A 222 -5.49 8.78 15.76
N CYS A 223 -4.27 8.26 15.80
CA CYS A 223 -3.74 7.38 14.78
C CYS A 223 -3.20 6.08 15.41
N ALA A 224 -3.72 4.95 14.96
CA ALA A 224 -3.25 3.64 15.39
C ALA A 224 -1.86 3.34 14.79
N VAL A 225 -1.08 2.51 15.47
CA VAL A 225 0.21 2.03 14.96
C VAL A 225 0.15 0.52 14.78
N GLN A 226 0.55 0.02 13.62
CA GLN A 226 0.63 -1.40 13.27
C GLN A 226 2.07 -1.77 12.92
N GLY A 227 2.53 -2.90 13.44
CA GLY A 227 3.87 -3.45 13.18
C GLY A 227 4.53 -3.77 14.51
N ASN A 228 5.84 -4.00 14.61
CA ASN A 228 6.82 -3.90 13.53
C ASN A 228 7.94 -4.94 13.76
N LEU A 229 7.51 -6.17 13.99
CA LEU A 229 8.48 -7.26 14.12
C LEU A 229 9.30 -7.40 12.84
N ASP A 230 10.64 -7.53 12.98
CA ASP A 230 11.50 -7.85 11.85
C ASP A 230 11.08 -9.21 11.24
N PRO A 231 10.73 -9.29 9.95
CA PRO A 231 10.35 -10.52 9.29
C PRO A 231 11.43 -11.63 9.40
N ALA A 232 12.72 -11.26 9.48
CA ALA A 232 13.80 -12.22 9.64
C ALA A 232 13.73 -13.00 10.95
N VAL A 233 13.07 -12.48 11.98
CA VAL A 233 12.81 -13.19 13.25
C VAL A 233 12.05 -14.49 13.02
N LEU A 234 11.16 -14.54 12.00
CA LEU A 234 10.37 -15.73 11.67
C LEU A 234 11.20 -16.88 11.11
N LEU A 235 12.46 -16.64 10.72
CA LEU A 235 13.42 -17.68 10.33
C LEU A 235 14.02 -18.42 11.53
N GLY A 236 13.85 -17.87 12.75
CA GLY A 236 14.27 -18.49 14.00
C GLY A 236 13.30 -19.57 14.49
N ASP A 237 13.69 -20.25 15.57
CA ASP A 237 12.79 -21.20 16.22
C ASP A 237 11.64 -20.51 16.97
N ARG A 238 10.61 -21.32 17.34
CA ARG A 238 9.41 -20.82 18.00
C ARG A 238 9.71 -20.07 19.31
N SER A 239 10.72 -20.50 20.06
CA SER A 239 11.08 -19.90 21.34
C SER A 239 11.70 -18.51 21.14
N PHE A 240 12.54 -18.36 20.11
CA PHE A 240 13.14 -17.11 19.71
C PHE A 240 12.07 -16.11 19.20
N VAL A 241 11.20 -16.55 18.29
CA VAL A 241 10.08 -15.71 17.81
C VAL A 241 9.23 -15.20 18.99
N ARG A 242 8.84 -16.09 19.90
CA ARG A 242 8.05 -15.70 21.09
C ARG A 242 8.77 -14.67 21.96
N LYS A 243 10.07 -14.80 22.13
CA LYS A 243 10.90 -13.87 22.91
C LYS A 243 10.93 -12.49 22.26
N GLU A 244 11.14 -12.42 20.94
CA GLU A 244 11.20 -11.15 20.23
C GLU A 244 9.83 -10.44 20.17
N VAL A 245 8.75 -11.19 19.94
CA VAL A 245 7.38 -10.65 20.05
C VAL A 245 7.10 -10.11 21.45
N LYS A 246 7.50 -10.85 22.49
CA LYS A 246 7.32 -10.38 23.88
C LYS A 246 8.07 -9.09 24.14
N LYS A 247 9.34 -8.96 23.71
CA LYS A 247 10.11 -7.72 23.85
C LYS A 247 9.40 -6.53 23.20
N LEU A 248 8.85 -6.76 21.98
CA LEU A 248 8.13 -5.72 21.25
C LEU A 248 6.89 -5.25 22.05
N LEU A 249 6.09 -6.20 22.53
CA LEU A 249 4.90 -5.89 23.33
C LEU A 249 5.24 -5.23 24.67
N ASP A 250 6.32 -5.67 25.35
CA ASP A 250 6.76 -5.12 26.63
C ASP A 250 7.37 -3.70 26.48
N SER A 251 7.66 -3.24 25.25
CA SER A 251 8.08 -1.86 25.01
C SER A 251 6.94 -0.84 25.15
N LEU A 252 5.68 -1.30 25.10
CA LEU A 252 4.47 -0.50 25.28
C LEU A 252 3.83 -0.77 26.63
N THR A 253 3.26 0.27 27.24
CA THR A 253 2.38 0.13 28.41
C THR A 253 1.05 -0.53 28.01
N GLU A 254 0.24 -0.98 29.00
CA GLU A 254 -1.07 -1.56 28.73
C GLU A 254 -2.02 -0.56 28.04
N GLU A 255 -1.90 0.73 28.34
CA GLU A 255 -2.70 1.79 27.71
C GLU A 255 -2.27 2.11 26.28
N GLU A 256 -1.03 1.76 25.89
CA GLU A 256 -0.46 1.99 24.58
C GLU A 256 -0.70 0.82 23.61
N ARG A 257 -1.05 -0.35 24.11
CA ARG A 257 -1.37 -1.54 23.32
C ARG A 257 -2.80 -1.48 22.76
#